data_0f6034e57a1893bfc0d8b7aeee2198dc
#
_entry.id   0f6034e57a1893bfc0d8b7aeee2198dc
#
_cell.length_a   1.000
_cell.length_b   1.000
_cell.length_c   1.000
_cell.angle_alpha   90.00
_cell.angle_beta   90.00
_cell.angle_gamma   90.00
#
_symmetry.space_group_name_H-M   'P 1'
#
loop_
_entity.id
_entity.type
_entity.pdbx_description
1 polymer ?
#
loop_
_entity_poly.entity_id
_entity_poly.type
_entity_poly.pdbx_seq_one_letter_code
_entity_poly.pdbx_strand_id
1 'polypeptide(L)'
;MAEEGVFRVPASRRSAGIPPSGIMAAFEKAQRMTGLIRFEVGEPDFNTPSHIRDAAKRALDSGFTHYTSSRGLLELRREIARKLEEDNGIVASPDSEIVVTAGACCAVYLGMLALVNPGDEVLLPDPAWPAYEPCALLAEASVGHYPTREEDNFTPDPQAIRERITPKTKILLINSPNNPTGSVASTSTLKEIANLAEEHRLIVISDEVYEKFVYDGVRHQSFASLSGMRERTVTINSFSKTYAMTGWRLGYAVAPANIVAEMAKLNLYANTCASSFAQVAGIEAIRGSQE
;
A
#
# COMPACT_ATOMS: atom_id res chain seq x y z
N MET A 1 7.73 49.61 21.19
CA MET A 1 7.23 49.27 19.85
C MET A 1 6.66 47.88 19.95
N ALA A 2 5.34 47.74 19.81
CA ALA A 2 4.69 46.44 19.83
C ALA A 2 5.12 45.67 18.56
N GLU A 3 5.66 44.47 18.71
CA GLU A 3 5.85 43.57 17.59
C GLU A 3 4.49 43.37 16.94
N GLU A 4 4.32 43.84 15.71
CA GLU A 4 3.15 43.52 14.88
C GLU A 4 3.11 42.01 14.75
N GLY A 5 2.13 41.40 15.44
CA GLY A 5 1.96 39.95 15.47
C GLY A 5 1.71 39.44 14.07
N VAL A 6 2.66 38.72 13.50
CA VAL A 6 2.49 38.00 12.23
C VAL A 6 1.26 37.10 12.36
N PHE A 7 0.20 37.39 11.59
CA PHE A 7 -0.99 36.55 11.55
C PHE A 7 -0.60 35.15 11.05
N ARG A 8 -0.71 34.14 11.91
CA ARG A 8 -0.49 32.74 11.54
C ARG A 8 -1.81 32.06 11.29
N VAL A 9 -2.02 31.61 10.05
CA VAL A 9 -3.18 30.78 9.70
C VAL A 9 -3.09 29.46 10.48
N PRO A 10 -4.07 29.12 11.31
CA PRO A 10 -4.04 27.87 12.05
C PRO A 10 -4.23 26.66 11.11
N ALA A 11 -3.45 25.61 11.31
CA ALA A 11 -3.67 24.34 10.63
C ALA A 11 -5.01 23.70 11.08
N SER A 12 -5.61 22.87 10.23
CA SER A 12 -6.77 22.07 10.64
C SER A 12 -6.41 21.14 11.80
N ARG A 13 -7.38 20.79 12.66
CA ARG A 13 -7.16 19.83 13.76
C ARG A 13 -6.64 18.50 13.23
N ARG A 14 -7.14 18.06 12.09
CA ARG A 14 -6.73 16.82 11.41
C ARG A 14 -5.26 16.84 11.04
N SER A 15 -4.81 17.90 10.36
CA SER A 15 -3.39 18.06 9.99
C SER A 15 -2.47 18.23 11.20
N ALA A 16 -2.90 19.03 12.19
CA ALA A 16 -2.11 19.27 13.41
C ALA A 16 -1.97 18.00 14.28
N GLY A 17 -2.90 17.04 14.17
CA GLY A 17 -2.85 15.75 14.86
C GLY A 17 -1.92 14.72 14.24
N ILE A 18 -1.37 14.98 13.04
CA ILE A 18 -0.45 14.04 12.39
C ILE A 18 0.99 14.28 12.87
N PRO A 19 1.67 13.26 13.42
CA PRO A 19 3.06 13.41 13.84
C PRO A 19 3.99 13.62 12.63
N PRO A 20 5.06 14.39 12.77
CA PRO A 20 6.07 14.54 11.72
C PRO A 20 6.77 13.20 11.46
N SER A 21 7.11 12.95 10.19
CA SER A 21 7.79 11.71 9.79
C SER A 21 9.27 11.69 10.25
N GLY A 22 9.62 10.78 11.15
CA GLY A 22 11.00 10.55 11.56
C GLY A 22 11.90 10.09 10.41
N ILE A 23 11.35 9.29 9.46
CA ILE A 23 12.08 8.84 8.26
C ILE A 23 12.45 10.03 7.38
N MET A 24 11.51 10.96 7.14
CA MET A 24 11.80 12.15 6.33
C MET A 24 12.82 13.06 7.00
N ALA A 25 12.77 13.23 8.31
CA ALA A 25 13.78 13.97 9.05
C ALA A 25 15.17 13.32 8.93
N ALA A 26 15.27 12.01 9.02
CA ALA A 26 16.51 11.27 8.81
C ALA A 26 17.01 11.41 7.36
N PHE A 27 16.12 11.30 6.38
CA PHE A 27 16.41 11.46 4.95
C PHE A 27 16.98 12.85 4.65
N GLU A 28 16.33 13.92 5.09
CA GLU A 28 16.81 15.29 4.90
C GLU A 28 18.16 15.53 5.56
N LYS A 29 18.40 14.97 6.73
CA LYS A 29 19.70 15.02 7.41
C LYS A 29 20.77 14.28 6.61
N ALA A 30 20.47 13.08 6.13
CA ALA A 30 21.39 12.27 5.35
C ALA A 30 21.78 12.93 4.01
N GLN A 31 20.86 13.65 3.36
CA GLN A 31 21.17 14.38 2.12
C GLN A 31 22.26 15.46 2.30
N ARG A 32 22.46 15.97 3.51
CA ARG A 32 23.47 17.01 3.83
C ARG A 32 24.82 16.42 4.24
N MET A 33 24.94 15.10 4.29
CA MET A 33 26.13 14.40 4.75
C MET A 33 26.78 13.63 3.59
N THR A 34 28.09 13.47 3.62
CA THR A 34 28.87 12.70 2.64
C THR A 34 29.47 11.46 3.29
N GLY A 35 29.71 10.41 2.51
CA GLY A 35 30.34 9.18 3.00
C GLY A 35 29.45 8.28 3.86
N LEU A 36 28.11 8.47 3.80
CA LEU A 36 27.17 7.61 4.51
C LEU A 36 26.82 6.36 3.71
N ILE A 37 26.64 5.27 4.42
CA ILE A 37 25.89 4.10 3.93
C ILE A 37 24.42 4.34 4.32
N ARG A 38 23.55 4.47 3.35
CA ARG A 38 22.17 4.92 3.54
C ARG A 38 21.19 3.75 3.63
N PHE A 39 20.46 3.68 4.76
CA PHE A 39 19.45 2.66 5.02
C PHE A 39 18.11 3.27 5.50
N GLU A 40 18.00 4.59 5.55
CA GLU A 40 16.82 5.29 6.09
C GLU A 40 15.59 5.20 5.18
N VAL A 41 15.79 4.99 3.88
CA VAL A 41 14.72 4.79 2.91
C VAL A 41 14.97 3.49 2.15
N GLY A 42 14.03 2.55 2.27
CA GLY A 42 14.10 1.29 1.54
C GLY A 42 13.71 1.46 0.08
N GLU A 43 14.71 1.59 -0.80
CA GLU A 43 14.51 1.57 -2.25
C GLU A 43 15.56 0.71 -2.95
N PRO A 44 15.23 0.12 -4.14
CA PRO A 44 16.20 -0.60 -4.93
C PRO A 44 17.39 0.29 -5.28
N ASP A 45 18.60 -0.27 -5.21
CA ASP A 45 19.86 0.41 -5.49
C ASP A 45 20.22 0.44 -6.98
N PHE A 46 19.39 -0.15 -7.84
CA PHE A 46 19.52 -0.16 -9.28
C PHE A 46 18.38 0.62 -9.96
N ASN A 47 18.65 1.10 -11.17
CA ASN A 47 17.67 1.86 -11.94
C ASN A 47 16.54 0.96 -12.46
N THR A 48 15.36 1.55 -12.69
CA THR A 48 14.28 0.90 -13.44
C THR A 48 14.82 0.28 -14.75
N PRO A 49 14.51 -0.98 -15.07
CA PRO A 49 14.96 -1.67 -16.28
C PRO A 49 14.72 -0.87 -17.57
N SER A 50 15.62 -1.00 -18.53
CA SER A 50 15.62 -0.17 -19.76
C SER A 50 14.33 -0.33 -20.56
N HIS A 51 13.82 -1.56 -20.73
CA HIS A 51 12.58 -1.82 -21.48
C HIS A 51 11.38 -1.06 -20.90
N ILE A 52 11.27 -0.95 -19.56
CA ILE A 52 10.23 -0.19 -18.88
C ILE A 52 10.39 1.32 -19.13
N ARG A 53 11.63 1.83 -18.99
CA ARG A 53 11.94 3.24 -19.26
C ARG A 53 11.67 3.62 -20.72
N ASP A 54 12.01 2.74 -21.64
CA ASP A 54 11.82 2.96 -23.08
C ASP A 54 10.34 2.92 -23.46
N ALA A 55 9.51 2.12 -22.79
CA ALA A 55 8.05 2.16 -22.94
C ALA A 55 7.48 3.53 -22.56
N ALA A 56 7.94 4.11 -21.45
CA ALA A 56 7.53 5.45 -21.05
C ALA A 56 7.96 6.53 -22.04
N LYS A 57 9.21 6.45 -22.55
CA LYS A 57 9.68 7.40 -23.56
C LYS A 57 8.83 7.33 -24.83
N ARG A 58 8.55 6.12 -25.34
CA ARG A 58 7.66 5.94 -26.50
C ARG A 58 6.26 6.50 -26.25
N ALA A 59 5.72 6.31 -25.05
CA ALA A 59 4.42 6.89 -24.68
C ALA A 59 4.44 8.42 -24.73
N LEU A 60 5.48 9.05 -24.19
CA LEU A 60 5.67 10.50 -24.23
C LEU A 60 5.86 11.00 -25.68
N ASP A 61 6.71 10.35 -26.47
CA ASP A 61 6.98 10.71 -27.88
C ASP A 61 5.73 10.58 -28.76
N SER A 62 4.83 9.62 -28.42
CA SER A 62 3.53 9.46 -29.10
C SER A 62 2.44 10.41 -28.60
N GLY A 63 2.75 11.32 -27.67
CA GLY A 63 1.79 12.28 -27.11
C GLY A 63 0.82 11.70 -26.09
N PHE A 64 1.14 10.56 -25.47
CA PHE A 64 0.28 9.96 -24.43
C PHE A 64 0.43 10.70 -23.10
N THR A 65 -0.08 11.94 -23.06
CA THR A 65 0.08 12.90 -21.95
C THR A 65 -1.25 13.41 -21.37
N HIS A 66 -2.36 12.80 -21.79
CA HIS A 66 -3.69 13.19 -21.36
C HIS A 66 -4.21 12.35 -20.19
N TYR A 67 -5.32 12.79 -19.61
CA TYR A 67 -5.99 12.06 -18.53
C TYR A 67 -6.42 10.65 -18.96
N THR A 68 -6.36 9.74 -18.01
CA THR A 68 -6.90 8.39 -18.11
C THR A 68 -8.11 8.24 -17.16
N SER A 69 -8.73 7.07 -17.16
CA SER A 69 -9.75 6.74 -16.16
C SER A 69 -9.18 6.88 -14.74
N SER A 70 -10.00 7.32 -13.78
CA SER A 70 -9.65 7.31 -12.35
C SER A 70 -9.38 5.92 -11.78
N ARG A 71 -9.85 4.88 -12.48
CA ARG A 71 -9.49 3.47 -12.18
C ARG A 71 -8.15 3.05 -12.80
N GLY A 72 -7.58 3.86 -13.67
CA GLY A 72 -6.41 3.54 -14.49
C GLY A 72 -6.77 2.93 -15.84
N LEU A 73 -5.78 2.79 -16.71
CA LEU A 73 -5.91 2.18 -18.03
C LEU A 73 -6.47 0.76 -17.93
N LEU A 74 -7.46 0.44 -18.75
CA LEU A 74 -8.04 -0.90 -18.77
C LEU A 74 -6.99 -1.96 -19.14
N GLU A 75 -6.10 -1.64 -20.05
CA GLU A 75 -5.02 -2.54 -20.46
C GLU A 75 -4.10 -2.86 -19.27
N LEU A 76 -3.69 -1.85 -18.49
CA LEU A 76 -2.90 -2.09 -17.28
C LEU A 76 -3.66 -2.95 -16.26
N ARG A 77 -4.95 -2.68 -16.06
CA ARG A 77 -5.78 -3.46 -15.15
C ARG A 77 -5.93 -4.93 -15.60
N ARG A 78 -5.95 -5.19 -16.91
CA ARG A 78 -5.95 -6.56 -17.45
C ARG A 78 -4.63 -7.28 -17.15
N GLU A 79 -3.49 -6.60 -17.32
CA GLU A 79 -2.19 -7.19 -16.97
C GLU A 79 -2.06 -7.42 -15.47
N ILE A 80 -2.54 -6.48 -14.65
CA ILE A 80 -2.58 -6.68 -13.19
C ILE A 80 -3.46 -7.89 -12.85
N ALA A 81 -4.64 -8.05 -13.46
CA ALA A 81 -5.51 -9.19 -13.21
C ALA A 81 -4.84 -10.52 -13.57
N ARG A 82 -4.16 -10.59 -14.73
CA ARG A 82 -3.38 -11.76 -15.15
C ARG A 82 -2.27 -12.07 -14.14
N LYS A 83 -1.47 -11.09 -13.76
CA LYS A 83 -0.39 -11.22 -12.76
C LYS A 83 -0.93 -11.71 -11.41
N LEU A 84 -2.07 -11.17 -10.96
CA LEU A 84 -2.70 -11.58 -9.69
C LEU A 84 -3.16 -13.04 -9.72
N GLU A 85 -3.68 -13.51 -10.85
CA GLU A 85 -4.08 -14.92 -11.02
C GLU A 85 -2.85 -15.83 -11.03
N GLU A 86 -1.82 -15.49 -11.80
CA GLU A 86 -0.61 -16.30 -11.98
C GLU A 86 0.28 -16.33 -10.71
N ASP A 87 0.51 -15.18 -10.07
CA ASP A 87 1.48 -15.05 -8.97
C ASP A 87 0.84 -15.17 -7.59
N ASN A 88 -0.40 -14.66 -7.43
CA ASN A 88 -1.05 -14.49 -6.14
C ASN A 88 -2.24 -15.45 -5.92
N GLY A 89 -2.71 -16.14 -6.96
CA GLY A 89 -3.91 -16.97 -6.87
C GLY A 89 -5.20 -16.17 -6.65
N ILE A 90 -5.22 -14.90 -7.09
CA ILE A 90 -6.37 -14.00 -6.96
C ILE A 90 -7.00 -13.78 -8.33
N VAL A 91 -8.21 -14.31 -8.53
CA VAL A 91 -9.01 -13.99 -9.73
C VAL A 91 -9.77 -12.70 -9.50
N ALA A 92 -9.50 -11.66 -10.31
CA ALA A 92 -10.11 -10.35 -10.18
C ALA A 92 -10.59 -9.80 -11.53
N SER A 93 -11.79 -9.19 -11.53
CA SER A 93 -12.30 -8.50 -12.71
C SER A 93 -11.51 -7.22 -12.98
N PRO A 94 -10.85 -7.07 -14.14
CA PRO A 94 -10.16 -5.84 -14.50
C PRO A 94 -11.12 -4.64 -14.66
N ASP A 95 -12.40 -4.89 -14.91
CA ASP A 95 -13.38 -3.83 -15.13
C ASP A 95 -13.88 -3.19 -13.83
N SER A 96 -13.95 -3.97 -12.74
CA SER A 96 -14.62 -3.53 -11.52
C SER A 96 -13.84 -3.66 -10.22
N GLU A 97 -12.84 -4.55 -10.16
CA GLU A 97 -12.19 -4.93 -8.90
C GLU A 97 -10.74 -4.49 -8.77
N ILE A 98 -10.25 -3.67 -9.71
CA ILE A 98 -8.88 -3.12 -9.70
C ILE A 98 -8.92 -1.61 -9.85
N VAL A 99 -8.15 -0.90 -9.02
CA VAL A 99 -7.88 0.53 -9.14
C VAL A 99 -6.39 0.80 -9.11
N VAL A 100 -5.91 1.54 -10.12
CA VAL A 100 -4.52 2.02 -10.23
C VAL A 100 -4.41 3.36 -9.50
N THR A 101 -3.37 3.51 -8.69
CA THR A 101 -3.18 4.67 -7.81
C THR A 101 -1.79 5.29 -7.97
N ALA A 102 -1.62 6.50 -7.42
CA ALA A 102 -0.33 7.18 -7.36
C ALA A 102 0.62 6.54 -6.30
N GLY A 103 0.94 5.25 -6.49
CA GLY A 103 1.70 4.39 -5.58
C GLY A 103 0.82 3.75 -4.51
N ALA A 104 1.38 2.74 -3.82
CA ALA A 104 0.69 1.99 -2.76
C ALA A 104 0.26 2.87 -1.57
N CYS A 105 1.04 3.90 -1.22
CA CYS A 105 0.67 4.84 -0.15
C CYS A 105 -0.70 5.49 -0.41
N CYS A 106 -0.94 5.89 -1.66
CA CYS A 106 -2.24 6.41 -2.07
C CYS A 106 -3.32 5.32 -1.97
N ALA A 107 -3.03 4.07 -2.34
CA ALA A 107 -3.98 2.97 -2.22
C ALA A 107 -4.36 2.69 -0.76
N VAL A 108 -3.39 2.69 0.17
CA VAL A 108 -3.64 2.56 1.62
C VAL A 108 -4.57 3.68 2.10
N TYR A 109 -4.24 4.93 1.78
CA TYR A 109 -5.03 6.08 2.20
C TYR A 109 -6.46 6.04 1.66
N LEU A 110 -6.62 5.78 0.35
CA LEU A 110 -7.94 5.67 -0.27
C LEU A 110 -8.74 4.49 0.26
N GLY A 111 -8.09 3.36 0.56
CA GLY A 111 -8.72 2.20 1.17
C GLY A 111 -9.28 2.53 2.57
N MET A 112 -8.50 3.20 3.40
CA MET A 112 -8.95 3.65 4.72
C MET A 112 -10.10 4.65 4.61
N LEU A 113 -9.96 5.69 3.76
CA LEU A 113 -11.02 6.67 3.53
C LEU A 113 -12.34 6.06 3.02
N ALA A 114 -12.24 5.00 2.20
CA ALA A 114 -13.42 4.34 1.64
C ALA A 114 -14.16 3.47 2.66
N LEU A 115 -13.47 3.03 3.71
CA LEU A 115 -13.95 1.96 4.59
C LEU A 115 -14.28 2.39 6.00
N VAL A 116 -13.60 3.40 6.57
CA VAL A 116 -13.80 3.80 7.98
C VAL A 116 -14.68 5.02 8.11
N ASN A 117 -15.38 5.09 9.25
CA ASN A 117 -16.11 6.26 9.69
C ASN A 117 -15.51 6.77 11.00
N PRO A 118 -15.78 8.03 11.41
CA PRO A 118 -15.42 8.49 12.75
C PRO A 118 -15.94 7.55 13.84
N GLY A 119 -15.03 7.07 14.69
CA GLY A 119 -15.32 6.12 15.77
C GLY A 119 -15.00 4.66 15.44
N ASP A 120 -14.78 4.31 14.18
CA ASP A 120 -14.21 3.00 13.80
C ASP A 120 -12.73 2.94 14.23
N GLU A 121 -12.20 1.72 14.40
CA GLU A 121 -10.82 1.47 14.77
C GLU A 121 -10.10 0.69 13.64
N VAL A 122 -8.85 1.09 13.38
CA VAL A 122 -7.91 0.37 12.53
C VAL A 122 -6.84 -0.26 13.41
N LEU A 123 -6.67 -1.57 13.33
CA LEU A 123 -5.68 -2.32 14.08
C LEU A 123 -4.43 -2.53 13.21
N LEU A 124 -3.29 -1.98 13.64
CA LEU A 124 -2.02 -1.96 12.92
C LEU A 124 -0.97 -2.84 13.60
N PRO A 125 0.01 -3.41 12.86
CA PRO A 125 1.17 -4.06 13.48
C PRO A 125 2.07 -3.03 14.17
N ASP A 126 2.84 -3.48 15.16
CA ASP A 126 3.91 -2.72 15.79
C ASP A 126 5.14 -3.64 15.97
N PRO A 127 6.28 -3.34 15.29
CA PRO A 127 6.55 -2.20 14.42
C PRO A 127 5.86 -2.27 13.05
N ALA A 128 5.65 -1.10 12.44
CA ALA A 128 4.98 -0.95 11.15
C ALA A 128 5.60 0.16 10.28
N TRP A 129 5.26 0.14 9.00
CA TRP A 129 5.56 1.27 8.13
C TRP A 129 4.83 2.53 8.64
N PRO A 130 5.60 3.63 8.91
CA PRO A 130 5.06 4.80 9.63
C PRO A 130 3.92 5.54 8.93
N ALA A 131 3.61 5.26 7.67
CA ALA A 131 2.51 5.93 6.97
C ALA A 131 1.13 5.33 7.27
N TYR A 132 1.02 4.12 7.83
CA TYR A 132 -0.28 3.51 8.10
C TYR A 132 -1.08 4.31 9.12
N GLU A 133 -0.48 4.66 10.25
CA GLU A 133 -1.16 5.41 11.32
C GLU A 133 -1.64 6.79 10.84
N PRO A 134 -0.81 7.64 10.18
CA PRO A 134 -1.30 8.88 9.58
C PRO A 134 -2.46 8.69 8.60
N CYS A 135 -2.44 7.64 7.77
CA CYS A 135 -3.56 7.36 6.85
C CYS A 135 -4.86 7.06 7.62
N ALA A 136 -4.79 6.28 8.71
CA ALA A 136 -5.95 5.98 9.56
C ALA A 136 -6.47 7.24 10.27
N LEU A 137 -5.57 8.06 10.85
CA LEU A 137 -5.93 9.30 11.52
C LEU A 137 -6.55 10.33 10.56
N LEU A 138 -6.03 10.44 9.32
CA LEU A 138 -6.61 11.29 8.27
C LEU A 138 -8.00 10.81 7.83
N ALA A 139 -8.27 9.52 7.93
CA ALA A 139 -9.60 8.93 7.71
C ALA A 139 -10.51 9.03 8.95
N GLU A 140 -10.07 9.72 10.03
CA GLU A 140 -10.79 9.91 11.29
C GLU A 140 -11.05 8.61 12.08
N ALA A 141 -10.25 7.57 11.84
CA ALA A 141 -10.25 6.36 12.65
C ALA A 141 -9.47 6.53 13.96
N SER A 142 -9.85 5.75 14.97
CA SER A 142 -8.94 5.44 16.07
C SER A 142 -7.95 4.36 15.66
N VAL A 143 -6.77 4.33 16.29
CA VAL A 143 -5.71 3.37 15.96
C VAL A 143 -5.42 2.50 17.19
N GLY A 144 -5.51 1.19 16.99
CA GLY A 144 -4.99 0.18 17.88
C GLY A 144 -3.73 -0.47 17.30
N HIS A 145 -2.91 -1.08 18.16
CA HIS A 145 -1.70 -1.77 17.72
C HIS A 145 -1.64 -3.19 18.28
N TYR A 146 -1.24 -4.14 17.44
CA TYR A 146 -0.88 -5.49 17.87
C TYR A 146 0.65 -5.67 17.77
N PRO A 147 1.31 -6.19 18.82
CA PRO A 147 2.75 -6.35 18.82
C PRO A 147 3.18 -7.49 17.91
N THR A 148 4.29 -7.27 17.20
CA THR A 148 5.10 -8.33 16.61
C THR A 148 6.45 -8.33 17.33
N ARG A 149 6.98 -9.51 17.67
CA ARG A 149 8.10 -9.64 18.62
C ARG A 149 9.32 -10.24 17.96
N GLU A 150 10.51 -9.82 18.40
CA GLU A 150 11.77 -10.33 17.89
C GLU A 150 11.94 -11.84 18.15
N GLU A 151 11.51 -12.32 19.31
CA GLU A 151 11.52 -13.75 19.65
C GLU A 151 10.70 -14.62 18.68
N ASP A 152 9.69 -14.05 18.02
CA ASP A 152 8.85 -14.70 17.02
C ASP A 152 9.24 -14.28 15.59
N ASN A 153 10.45 -13.76 15.38
CA ASN A 153 10.94 -13.20 14.13
C ASN A 153 9.98 -12.14 13.55
N PHE A 154 9.35 -11.36 14.40
CA PHE A 154 8.35 -10.35 14.05
C PHE A 154 7.17 -10.87 13.21
N THR A 155 6.89 -12.16 13.29
CA THR A 155 5.71 -12.74 12.65
C THR A 155 4.45 -12.31 13.42
N PRO A 156 3.36 -11.92 12.74
CA PRO A 156 2.11 -11.62 13.42
C PRO A 156 1.61 -12.81 14.25
N ASP A 157 1.32 -12.58 15.53
CA ASP A 157 0.73 -13.59 16.42
C ASP A 157 -0.80 -13.45 16.40
N PRO A 158 -1.56 -14.45 15.91
CA PRO A 158 -3.01 -14.40 15.91
C PRO A 158 -3.64 -14.19 17.29
N GLN A 159 -3.01 -14.73 18.36
CA GLN A 159 -3.51 -14.53 19.72
C GLN A 159 -3.32 -13.08 20.18
N ALA A 160 -2.16 -12.48 19.92
CA ALA A 160 -1.92 -11.08 20.21
C ALA A 160 -2.86 -10.15 19.42
N ILE A 161 -3.20 -10.49 18.17
CA ILE A 161 -4.21 -9.77 17.38
C ILE A 161 -5.59 -9.90 18.05
N ARG A 162 -6.02 -11.12 18.42
CA ARG A 162 -7.31 -11.38 19.09
C ARG A 162 -7.49 -10.53 20.34
N GLU A 163 -6.47 -10.42 21.18
CA GLU A 163 -6.50 -9.65 22.42
C GLU A 163 -6.63 -8.14 22.22
N ARG A 164 -6.36 -7.66 21.01
CA ARG A 164 -6.43 -6.23 20.65
C ARG A 164 -7.69 -5.86 19.87
N ILE A 165 -8.46 -6.84 19.39
CA ILE A 165 -9.72 -6.58 18.72
C ILE A 165 -10.73 -6.04 19.71
N THR A 166 -11.36 -4.92 19.37
CA THR A 166 -12.43 -4.29 20.14
C THR A 166 -13.74 -4.29 19.35
N PRO A 167 -14.89 -3.97 19.95
CA PRO A 167 -16.14 -3.79 19.21
C PRO A 167 -16.10 -2.67 18.14
N LYS A 168 -15.08 -1.81 18.17
CA LYS A 168 -14.86 -0.72 17.20
C LYS A 168 -13.92 -1.12 16.08
N THR A 169 -13.16 -2.20 16.25
CA THR A 169 -12.19 -2.65 15.23
C THR A 169 -12.92 -3.05 13.97
N LYS A 170 -12.66 -2.34 12.90
CA LYS A 170 -13.25 -2.55 11.58
C LYS A 170 -12.24 -3.03 10.57
N ILE A 171 -11.02 -2.51 10.64
CA ILE A 171 -9.93 -2.88 9.74
C ILE A 171 -8.80 -3.51 10.54
N LEU A 172 -8.33 -4.67 10.07
CA LEU A 172 -7.05 -5.25 10.42
C LEU A 172 -6.10 -5.01 9.26
N LEU A 173 -4.97 -4.33 9.50
CA LEU A 173 -3.92 -4.19 8.51
C LEU A 173 -2.83 -5.24 8.77
N ILE A 174 -2.47 -5.97 7.71
CA ILE A 174 -1.31 -6.87 7.68
C ILE A 174 -0.36 -6.40 6.58
N ASN A 175 0.95 -6.54 6.84
CA ASN A 175 1.99 -6.27 5.85
C ASN A 175 2.96 -7.46 5.81
N SER A 176 2.95 -8.18 4.71
CA SER A 176 3.80 -9.36 4.53
C SER A 176 4.21 -9.51 3.07
N PRO A 177 5.52 -9.55 2.78
CA PRO A 177 6.65 -9.31 3.69
C PRO A 177 6.60 -7.93 4.37
N ASN A 178 7.06 -7.83 5.62
CA ASN A 178 6.85 -6.66 6.47
C ASN A 178 7.94 -5.58 6.28
N ASN A 179 7.54 -4.34 6.34
CA ASN A 179 8.40 -3.18 6.55
C ASN A 179 8.14 -2.63 7.97
N PRO A 180 9.13 -2.60 8.90
CA PRO A 180 10.58 -2.62 8.62
C PRO A 180 11.28 -3.98 8.84
N THR A 181 10.62 -5.01 9.33
CA THR A 181 11.29 -6.18 9.92
C THR A 181 11.77 -7.23 8.90
N GLY A 182 11.21 -7.22 7.66
CA GLY A 182 11.47 -8.24 6.66
C GLY A 182 10.76 -9.58 6.93
N SER A 183 9.97 -9.67 7.99
CA SER A 183 9.22 -10.87 8.36
C SER A 183 8.23 -11.27 7.29
N VAL A 184 8.10 -12.57 7.04
CA VAL A 184 7.11 -13.15 6.12
C VAL A 184 6.17 -14.05 6.90
N ALA A 185 4.90 -13.70 6.90
CA ALA A 185 3.88 -14.51 7.58
C ALA A 185 3.69 -15.85 6.89
N SER A 186 3.69 -16.95 7.67
CA SER A 186 3.45 -18.28 7.15
C SER A 186 2.00 -18.47 6.71
N THR A 187 1.76 -19.41 5.79
CA THR A 187 0.39 -19.76 5.38
C THR A 187 -0.48 -20.21 6.56
N SER A 188 0.09 -20.88 7.57
CA SER A 188 -0.64 -21.26 8.80
C SER A 188 -1.06 -20.04 9.60
N THR A 189 -0.13 -19.12 9.85
CA THR A 189 -0.41 -17.85 10.53
C THR A 189 -1.50 -17.04 9.81
N LEU A 190 -1.39 -16.91 8.48
CA LEU A 190 -2.38 -16.19 7.67
C LEU A 190 -3.77 -16.84 7.73
N LYS A 191 -3.86 -18.18 7.79
CA LYS A 191 -5.14 -18.88 7.97
C LYS A 191 -5.77 -18.63 9.33
N GLU A 192 -4.98 -18.58 10.39
CA GLU A 192 -5.46 -18.23 11.74
C GLU A 192 -5.96 -16.78 11.77
N ILE A 193 -5.24 -15.85 11.15
CA ILE A 193 -5.69 -14.46 11.01
C ILE A 193 -6.97 -14.38 10.16
N ALA A 194 -7.11 -15.19 9.11
CA ALA A 194 -8.32 -15.26 8.30
C ALA A 194 -9.54 -15.70 9.15
N ASN A 195 -9.37 -16.70 10.02
CA ASN A 195 -10.43 -17.13 10.95
C ASN A 195 -10.84 -15.98 11.90
N LEU A 196 -9.87 -15.18 12.40
CA LEU A 196 -10.16 -14.01 13.22
C LEU A 196 -10.94 -12.95 12.43
N ALA A 197 -10.54 -12.70 11.19
CA ALA A 197 -11.22 -11.74 10.32
C ALA A 197 -12.68 -12.16 10.03
N GLU A 198 -12.95 -13.45 9.92
CA GLU A 198 -14.32 -13.98 9.78
C GLU A 198 -15.11 -13.85 11.07
N GLU A 199 -14.56 -14.34 12.17
CA GLU A 199 -15.20 -14.34 13.50
C GLU A 199 -15.63 -12.93 13.91
N HIS A 200 -14.75 -11.95 13.72
CA HIS A 200 -14.98 -10.56 14.12
C HIS A 200 -15.50 -9.68 12.97
N ARG A 201 -15.79 -10.24 11.78
CA ARG A 201 -16.29 -9.53 10.59
C ARG A 201 -15.38 -8.37 10.18
N LEU A 202 -14.07 -8.54 10.31
CA LEU A 202 -13.10 -7.52 9.95
C LEU A 202 -12.93 -7.42 8.43
N ILE A 203 -12.62 -6.23 7.95
CA ILE A 203 -12.03 -6.00 6.63
C ILE A 203 -10.52 -6.04 6.81
N VAL A 204 -9.83 -6.71 5.89
CA VAL A 204 -8.36 -6.78 5.93
C VAL A 204 -7.77 -5.89 4.85
N ILE A 205 -6.87 -4.99 5.23
CA ILE A 205 -5.95 -4.35 4.28
C ILE A 205 -4.66 -5.16 4.30
N SER A 206 -4.38 -5.85 3.19
CA SER A 206 -3.17 -6.64 3.00
C SER A 206 -2.19 -5.86 2.13
N ASP A 207 -1.14 -5.31 2.74
CA ASP A 207 -0.06 -4.64 2.01
C ASP A 207 1.00 -5.68 1.62
N GLU A 208 1.08 -5.95 0.32
CA GLU A 208 1.91 -7.00 -0.28
C GLU A 208 2.98 -6.42 -1.23
N VAL A 209 3.38 -5.16 -1.03
CA VAL A 209 4.33 -4.45 -1.92
C VAL A 209 5.70 -5.12 -2.02
N TYR A 210 6.06 -5.96 -1.06
CA TYR A 210 7.31 -6.71 -1.02
C TYR A 210 7.15 -8.19 -1.43
N GLU A 211 6.08 -8.59 -2.07
CA GLU A 211 5.76 -9.98 -2.42
C GLU A 211 6.88 -10.75 -3.12
N LYS A 212 7.75 -10.07 -3.88
CA LYS A 212 8.90 -10.65 -4.57
C LYS A 212 10.21 -10.62 -3.75
N PHE A 213 10.20 -9.98 -2.57
CA PHE A 213 11.36 -9.88 -1.68
C PHE A 213 11.30 -10.99 -0.62
N VAL A 214 11.35 -12.21 -1.09
CA VAL A 214 11.39 -13.43 -0.27
C VAL A 214 12.65 -14.22 -0.62
N TYR A 215 13.29 -14.78 0.39
CA TYR A 215 14.59 -15.44 0.30
C TYR A 215 14.54 -16.82 0.91
N ASP A 216 15.60 -17.61 0.77
CA ASP A 216 15.82 -18.90 1.43
C ASP A 216 14.69 -19.93 1.22
N GLY A 217 14.07 -19.89 0.04
CA GLY A 217 12.99 -20.81 -0.32
C GLY A 217 11.63 -20.48 0.29
N VAL A 218 11.52 -19.36 1.03
CA VAL A 218 10.24 -18.85 1.52
C VAL A 218 9.38 -18.41 0.34
N ARG A 219 8.06 -18.66 0.44
CA ARG A 219 7.08 -18.23 -0.55
C ARG A 219 6.10 -17.24 0.07
N HIS A 220 5.85 -16.16 -0.64
CA HIS A 220 4.77 -15.27 -0.31
C HIS A 220 3.41 -15.95 -0.56
N GLN A 221 2.48 -15.76 0.38
CA GLN A 221 1.09 -16.16 0.26
C GLN A 221 0.22 -14.92 0.31
N SER A 222 -0.50 -14.64 -0.76
CA SER A 222 -1.44 -13.52 -0.77
C SER A 222 -2.65 -13.81 0.13
N PHE A 223 -3.01 -12.86 0.99
CA PHE A 223 -4.07 -13.05 1.96
C PHE A 223 -5.43 -13.26 1.30
N ALA A 224 -5.73 -12.50 0.25
CA ALA A 224 -6.99 -12.61 -0.49
C ALA A 224 -7.18 -13.94 -1.22
N SER A 225 -6.12 -14.75 -1.40
CA SER A 225 -6.22 -16.10 -2.01
C SER A 225 -6.68 -17.17 -1.02
N LEU A 226 -6.74 -16.87 0.27
CA LEU A 226 -7.27 -17.78 1.27
C LEU A 226 -8.81 -17.85 1.16
N SER A 227 -9.35 -19.02 1.48
CA SER A 227 -10.81 -19.24 1.45
C SER A 227 -11.55 -18.19 2.28
N GLY A 228 -12.61 -17.58 1.74
CA GLY A 228 -13.44 -16.59 2.40
C GLY A 228 -12.80 -15.19 2.54
N MET A 229 -11.54 -15.00 2.08
CA MET A 229 -10.85 -13.72 2.26
C MET A 229 -11.00 -12.77 1.08
N ARG A 230 -11.36 -13.29 -0.10
CA ARG A 230 -11.53 -12.48 -1.31
C ARG A 230 -12.54 -11.35 -1.15
N GLU A 231 -13.64 -11.61 -0.45
CA GLU A 231 -14.78 -10.70 -0.28
C GLU A 231 -14.58 -9.65 0.81
N ARG A 232 -13.49 -9.76 1.59
CA ARG A 232 -13.21 -8.85 2.72
C ARG A 232 -11.81 -8.27 2.73
N THR A 233 -11.03 -8.47 1.66
CA THR A 233 -9.65 -8.01 1.59
C THR A 233 -9.49 -6.91 0.55
N VAL A 234 -8.75 -5.86 0.93
CA VAL A 234 -8.14 -4.90 0.03
C VAL A 234 -6.66 -5.26 -0.05
N THR A 235 -6.27 -5.94 -1.12
CA THR A 235 -4.85 -6.23 -1.39
C THR A 235 -4.22 -5.05 -2.07
N ILE A 236 -3.10 -4.57 -1.53
CA ILE A 236 -2.36 -3.42 -2.03
C ILE A 236 -1.01 -3.88 -2.55
N ASN A 237 -0.64 -3.43 -3.74
CA ASN A 237 0.65 -3.72 -4.33
C ASN A 237 1.22 -2.50 -5.08
N SER A 238 2.47 -2.58 -5.50
CA SER A 238 3.19 -1.45 -6.08
C SER A 238 4.19 -1.88 -7.13
N PHE A 239 4.41 -1.01 -8.10
CA PHE A 239 5.53 -1.12 -9.03
C PHE A 239 6.86 -0.64 -8.43
N SER A 240 6.79 0.05 -7.28
CA SER A 240 7.96 0.70 -6.67
C SER A 240 9.10 -0.26 -6.35
N LYS A 241 8.78 -1.42 -5.79
CA LYS A 241 9.79 -2.37 -5.28
C LYS A 241 10.14 -3.42 -6.33
N THR A 242 9.18 -4.21 -6.75
CA THR A 242 9.37 -5.31 -7.71
C THR A 242 10.02 -4.86 -9.03
N TYR A 243 9.70 -3.65 -9.50
CA TYR A 243 10.17 -3.15 -10.80
C TYR A 243 11.14 -1.96 -10.68
N ALA A 244 11.66 -1.67 -9.48
CA ALA A 244 12.52 -0.51 -9.23
C ALA A 244 11.93 0.81 -9.73
N MET A 245 10.64 1.04 -9.47
CA MET A 245 9.87 2.20 -9.96
C MET A 245 9.44 3.14 -8.83
N THR A 246 10.29 3.38 -7.83
CA THR A 246 9.94 4.20 -6.65
C THR A 246 9.51 5.62 -7.02
N GLY A 247 10.25 6.28 -7.91
CA GLY A 247 9.98 7.63 -8.40
C GLY A 247 8.81 7.75 -9.38
N TRP A 248 8.31 6.66 -9.95
CA TRP A 248 7.22 6.65 -10.92
C TRP A 248 5.84 6.85 -10.31
N ARG A 249 5.73 6.62 -9.01
CA ARG A 249 4.48 6.76 -8.26
C ARG A 249 3.35 5.94 -8.89
N LEU A 250 3.54 4.63 -9.04
CA LEU A 250 2.56 3.70 -9.59
C LEU A 250 2.33 2.53 -8.64
N GLY A 251 1.05 2.27 -8.33
CA GLY A 251 0.60 1.16 -7.51
C GLY A 251 -0.84 0.83 -7.83
N TYR A 252 -1.39 -0.15 -7.12
CA TYR A 252 -2.78 -0.56 -7.31
C TYR A 252 -3.35 -1.21 -6.06
N ALA A 253 -4.67 -1.22 -5.99
CA ALA A 253 -5.42 -2.06 -5.07
C ALA A 253 -6.36 -2.98 -5.84
N VAL A 254 -6.57 -4.18 -5.29
CA VAL A 254 -7.60 -5.12 -5.71
C VAL A 254 -8.50 -5.43 -4.51
N ALA A 255 -9.81 -5.35 -4.72
CA ALA A 255 -10.81 -5.54 -3.68
C ALA A 255 -12.18 -5.86 -4.32
N PRO A 256 -13.21 -6.22 -3.53
CA PRO A 256 -14.58 -6.30 -4.02
C PRO A 256 -15.02 -5.04 -4.77
N ALA A 257 -15.82 -5.23 -5.81
CA ALA A 257 -16.19 -4.17 -6.76
C ALA A 257 -16.83 -2.94 -6.11
N ASN A 258 -17.61 -3.12 -5.05
CA ASN A 258 -18.20 -2.03 -4.27
C ASN A 258 -17.14 -1.18 -3.55
N ILE A 259 -16.09 -1.79 -3.02
CA ILE A 259 -14.96 -1.09 -2.36
C ILE A 259 -14.15 -0.33 -3.41
N VAL A 260 -13.82 -0.99 -4.52
CA VAL A 260 -13.07 -0.35 -5.62
C VAL A 260 -13.84 0.81 -6.23
N ALA A 261 -15.18 0.75 -6.31
CA ALA A 261 -15.99 1.87 -6.78
C ALA A 261 -15.81 3.12 -5.90
N GLU A 262 -15.81 2.95 -4.58
CA GLU A 262 -15.58 4.05 -3.64
C GLU A 262 -14.13 4.55 -3.69
N MET A 263 -13.14 3.66 -3.73
CA MET A 263 -11.74 4.04 -3.88
C MET A 263 -11.50 4.83 -5.18
N ALA A 264 -12.08 4.40 -6.30
CA ALA A 264 -11.95 5.08 -7.60
C ALA A 264 -12.62 6.46 -7.61
N LYS A 265 -13.75 6.62 -6.92
CA LYS A 265 -14.41 7.91 -6.70
C LYS A 265 -13.53 8.86 -5.89
N LEU A 266 -12.94 8.39 -4.81
CA LEU A 266 -12.00 9.18 -4.00
C LEU A 266 -10.73 9.51 -4.78
N ASN A 267 -10.19 8.56 -5.56
CA ASN A 267 -9.02 8.78 -6.40
C ASN A 267 -9.24 9.88 -7.45
N LEU A 268 -10.46 9.97 -8.01
CA LEU A 268 -10.83 11.05 -8.94
C LEU A 268 -10.63 12.43 -8.31
N TYR A 269 -11.03 12.61 -7.05
CA TYR A 269 -10.94 13.90 -6.37
C TYR A 269 -9.56 14.16 -5.72
N ALA A 270 -8.80 13.10 -5.41
CA ALA A 270 -7.47 13.23 -4.85
C ALA A 270 -6.39 13.46 -5.93
N ASN A 271 -6.45 12.72 -7.04
CA ASN A 271 -5.39 12.65 -8.04
C ASN A 271 -5.89 12.76 -9.49
N THR A 272 -7.19 12.73 -9.74
CA THR A 272 -7.83 12.52 -11.05
C THR A 272 -7.51 11.13 -11.60
N CYS A 273 -6.24 10.82 -11.87
CA CYS A 273 -5.74 9.51 -12.29
C CYS A 273 -4.24 9.39 -11.96
N ALA A 274 -3.69 8.19 -11.98
CA ALA A 274 -2.25 7.98 -11.99
C ALA A 274 -1.64 8.49 -13.30
N SER A 275 -0.33 8.81 -13.28
CA SER A 275 0.38 9.30 -14.47
C SER A 275 0.19 8.38 -15.68
N SER A 276 -0.27 8.93 -16.82
CA SER A 276 -0.64 8.17 -18.01
C SER A 276 0.54 7.38 -18.59
N PHE A 277 1.68 8.02 -18.80
CA PHE A 277 2.88 7.36 -19.34
C PHE A 277 3.51 6.36 -18.35
N ALA A 278 3.38 6.61 -17.03
CA ALA A 278 3.79 5.64 -16.02
C ALA A 278 2.92 4.37 -16.06
N GLN A 279 1.64 4.49 -16.37
CA GLN A 279 0.76 3.34 -16.55
C GLN A 279 1.14 2.51 -17.77
N VAL A 280 1.54 3.14 -18.90
CA VAL A 280 2.07 2.44 -20.07
C VAL A 280 3.37 1.69 -19.72
N ALA A 281 4.25 2.33 -18.97
CA ALA A 281 5.46 1.66 -18.47
C ALA A 281 5.13 0.49 -17.52
N GLY A 282 4.07 0.62 -16.71
CA GLY A 282 3.57 -0.44 -15.85
C GLY A 282 3.08 -1.67 -16.61
N ILE A 283 2.46 -1.49 -17.77
CA ILE A 283 2.10 -2.61 -18.68
C ILE A 283 3.35 -3.37 -19.11
N GLU A 284 4.37 -2.63 -19.54
CA GLU A 284 5.64 -3.23 -19.95
C GLU A 284 6.38 -3.90 -18.78
N ALA A 285 6.28 -3.32 -17.57
CA ALA A 285 6.87 -3.91 -16.38
C ALA A 285 6.32 -5.32 -16.08
N ILE A 286 5.00 -5.51 -16.27
CA ILE A 286 4.36 -6.81 -16.03
C ILE A 286 4.61 -7.79 -17.19
N ARG A 287 4.57 -7.31 -18.46
CA ARG A 287 4.72 -8.17 -19.66
C ARG A 287 6.15 -8.53 -19.98
N GLY A 288 7.07 -7.63 -19.68
CA GLY A 288 8.48 -7.76 -20.05
C GLY A 288 9.22 -8.86 -19.31
N SER A 289 10.52 -9.00 -19.57
CA SER A 289 11.37 -9.95 -18.85
C SER A 289 11.34 -9.68 -17.36
N GLN A 290 11.24 -10.74 -16.58
CA GLN A 290 11.33 -10.71 -15.12
C GLN A 290 12.73 -11.17 -14.63
N GLU A 291 13.69 -11.34 -15.53
CA GLU A 291 15.09 -11.73 -15.26
C GLU A 291 15.92 -10.53 -14.76
#